data_44f4adf1e46873a4116162d2338965c9
#
_entry.id   44f4adf1e46873a4116162d2338965c9
#
_cell.length_a   1.000
_cell.length_b   1.000
_cell.length_c   1.000
_cell.angle_alpha   90.00
_cell.angle_beta   90.00
_cell.angle_gamma   90.00
#
_symmetry.space_group_name_H-M   'P 1'
#
loop_
_entity.id
_entity.type
_entity.pdbx_description
1 polymer ?
#
loop_
_entity_poly.entity_id
_entity_poly.type
_entity_poly.pdbx_seq_one_letter_code
_entity_poly.pdbx_strand_id
1 'polypeptide(L)'
;MKNIMNSVRLIGNVGREPQVKETANGTKVATLSLATTEKRRDAAGKLIDHTDWHTLVFWGKQADVVANYVSKGEKLAIEGKLSHRDYTTKTGEKRYITEVVVNEMAFLNGRKAEK
;
A
#
# COMPACT_ATOMS: atom_id res chain seq x y z
N MET A 1 8.54 -6.30 -20.06
CA MET A 1 8.57 -4.84 -20.14
C MET A 1 7.61 -4.22 -19.17
N LYS A 2 8.04 -3.16 -18.56
CA LYS A 2 7.18 -2.49 -17.60
C LYS A 2 6.06 -1.74 -18.27
N ASN A 3 4.91 -1.73 -17.64
CA ASN A 3 3.76 -1.06 -18.17
C ASN A 3 3.77 0.39 -17.70
N ILE A 4 4.29 1.29 -18.52
CA ILE A 4 4.40 2.69 -18.11
C ILE A 4 3.07 3.44 -18.20
N MET A 5 2.04 2.82 -18.76
CA MET A 5 0.74 3.48 -18.84
C MET A 5 0.01 3.50 -17.51
N ASN A 6 0.37 2.63 -16.60
CA ASN A 6 -0.26 2.59 -15.29
C ASN A 6 0.77 2.07 -14.30
N SER A 7 1.57 2.98 -13.79
CA SER A 7 2.68 2.62 -12.92
C SER A 7 2.74 3.58 -11.75
N VAL A 8 2.82 3.05 -10.55
CA VAL A 8 2.89 3.83 -9.33
C VAL A 8 4.09 3.36 -8.53
N ARG A 9 4.89 4.30 -8.07
CA ARG A 9 6.02 4.01 -7.20
C ARG A 9 5.89 4.86 -5.96
N LEU A 10 5.99 4.20 -4.81
CA LEU A 10 5.84 4.90 -3.53
C LEU A 10 6.91 4.43 -2.57
N ILE A 11 7.39 5.33 -1.76
CA ILE A 11 8.28 5.02 -0.65
C ILE A 11 7.66 5.64 0.59
N GLY A 12 7.37 4.83 1.58
CA GLY A 12 6.73 5.35 2.77
C GLY A 12 6.77 4.36 3.91
N ASN A 13 6.01 4.68 4.94
CA ASN A 13 5.99 3.88 6.14
C ASN A 13 4.64 3.21 6.33
N VAL A 14 4.68 1.97 6.78
CA VAL A 14 3.47 1.18 7.01
C VAL A 14 2.71 1.75 8.20
N GLY A 15 1.44 2.05 8.01
CA GLY A 15 0.65 2.74 9.02
C GLY A 15 0.00 1.84 10.03
N ARG A 16 -0.24 0.59 9.70
CA ARG A 16 -0.84 -0.37 10.63
C ARG A 16 -0.46 -1.76 10.19
N GLU A 17 -0.72 -2.73 11.07
CA GLU A 17 -0.41 -4.11 10.73
C GLU A 17 -1.21 -4.55 9.51
N PRO A 18 -0.62 -5.35 8.63
CA PRO A 18 -1.32 -5.81 7.44
C PRO A 18 -2.52 -6.67 7.80
N GLN A 19 -3.56 -6.58 6.99
CA GLN A 19 -4.71 -7.45 7.11
C GLN A 19 -4.65 -8.48 5.99
N VAL A 20 -4.79 -9.74 6.35
CA VAL A 20 -4.66 -10.82 5.39
C VAL A 20 -5.98 -11.59 5.34
N LYS A 21 -6.47 -11.80 4.13
CA LYS A 21 -7.71 -12.54 3.92
C LYS A 21 -7.50 -13.59 2.85
N GLU A 22 -8.42 -14.54 2.79
CA GLU A 22 -8.40 -15.54 1.77
C GLU A 22 -9.68 -15.40 0.96
N THR A 23 -9.55 -15.42 -0.37
CA THR A 23 -10.73 -15.37 -1.21
C THR A 23 -11.40 -16.73 -1.27
N ALA A 24 -12.58 -16.79 -1.89
CA ALA A 24 -13.35 -18.02 -1.94
C ALA A 24 -12.59 -19.15 -2.63
N ASN A 25 -11.70 -18.82 -3.56
CA ASN A 25 -10.95 -19.87 -4.24
C ASN A 25 -9.58 -20.12 -3.63
N GLY A 26 -9.36 -19.62 -2.41
CA GLY A 26 -8.14 -19.96 -1.69
C GLY A 26 -6.96 -19.04 -1.91
N THR A 27 -7.14 -17.98 -2.66
CA THR A 27 -6.04 -17.05 -2.91
C THR A 27 -5.92 -16.06 -1.75
N LYS A 28 -4.69 -15.84 -1.29
CA LYS A 28 -4.49 -14.89 -0.22
C LYS A 28 -4.33 -13.48 -0.75
N VAL A 29 -4.85 -12.53 -0.01
CA VAL A 29 -4.72 -11.12 -0.33
C VAL A 29 -4.41 -10.38 0.96
N ALA A 30 -3.40 -9.52 0.92
CA ALA A 30 -3.02 -8.69 2.05
C ALA A 30 -3.24 -7.23 1.70
N THR A 31 -3.71 -6.47 2.67
CA THR A 31 -3.98 -5.05 2.49
C THR A 31 -3.26 -4.30 3.60
N LEU A 32 -2.63 -3.20 3.24
CA LEU A 32 -2.03 -2.35 4.26
C LEU A 32 -2.09 -0.89 3.81
N SER A 33 -1.84 0.01 4.76
CA SER A 33 -1.78 1.44 4.49
C SER A 33 -0.33 1.88 4.48
N LEU A 34 0.03 2.69 3.51
CA LEU A 34 1.38 3.23 3.41
C LEU A 34 1.29 4.75 3.44
N ALA A 35 2.06 5.36 4.31
CA ALA A 35 2.07 6.81 4.45
C ALA A 35 3.26 7.38 3.72
N THR A 36 3.01 8.31 2.79
CA THR A 36 4.08 9.06 2.15
C THR A 36 4.01 10.48 2.68
N THR A 37 5.15 11.00 3.12
CA THR A 37 5.21 12.32 3.73
C THR A 37 6.16 13.21 2.95
N GLU A 38 5.72 14.42 2.68
CA GLU A 38 6.57 15.39 2.02
C GLU A 38 6.49 16.70 2.75
N LYS A 39 7.51 17.51 2.58
CA LYS A 39 7.54 18.84 3.16
C LYS A 39 6.90 19.82 2.21
N ARG A 40 6.06 20.68 2.73
CA ARG A 40 5.39 21.70 1.94
C ARG A 40 5.48 23.03 2.69
N ARG A 41 5.29 24.11 1.97
CA ARG A 41 5.17 25.41 2.60
C ARG A 41 3.71 25.82 2.65
N ASP A 42 3.27 26.33 3.80
CA ASP A 42 1.89 26.80 3.90
C ASP A 42 1.82 28.25 3.38
N ALA A 43 0.65 28.87 3.51
CA ALA A 43 0.44 30.20 2.99
C ALA A 43 1.34 31.23 3.64
N ALA A 44 1.78 30.98 4.85
CA ALA A 44 2.69 31.90 5.56
C ALA A 44 4.15 31.61 5.29
N GLY A 45 4.45 30.63 4.43
CA GLY A 45 5.81 30.25 4.12
C GLY A 45 6.44 29.30 5.09
N LYS A 46 5.68 28.81 6.05
CA LYS A 46 6.21 27.90 7.06
C LYS A 46 6.25 26.49 6.51
N LEU A 47 7.32 25.76 6.83
CA LEU A 47 7.48 24.40 6.38
C LEU A 47 6.62 23.46 7.22
N ILE A 48 5.75 22.70 6.56
CA ILE A 48 4.89 21.74 7.25
C ILE A 48 4.99 20.39 6.57
N ASP A 49 4.63 19.36 7.31
CA ASP A 49 4.60 18.01 6.76
C ASP A 49 3.23 17.75 6.16
N HIS A 50 3.21 17.10 5.00
CA HIS A 50 1.97 16.68 4.39
C HIS A 50 2.04 15.18 4.17
N THR A 51 1.07 14.45 4.70
CA THR A 51 1.05 12.99 4.62
C THR A 51 -0.15 12.53 3.82
N ASP A 52 0.12 11.68 2.84
CA ASP A 52 -0.94 11.00 2.09
C ASP A 52 -0.94 9.54 2.48
N TRP A 53 -2.11 8.97 2.59
CA TRP A 53 -2.27 7.55 2.92
C TRP A 53 -2.71 6.79 1.71
N HIS A 54 -2.01 5.70 1.42
CA HIS A 54 -2.29 4.89 0.25
C HIS A 54 -2.67 3.49 0.68
N THR A 55 -3.64 2.92 -0.01
CA THR A 55 -4.04 1.54 0.24
C THR A 55 -3.29 0.64 -0.73
N LEU A 56 -2.55 -0.31 -0.20
CA LEU A 56 -1.78 -1.25 -1.01
C LEU A 56 -2.39 -2.63 -0.90
N VAL A 57 -2.43 -3.33 -2.03
CA VAL A 57 -2.99 -4.68 -2.09
C VAL A 57 -1.93 -5.62 -2.64
N PHE A 58 -1.74 -6.74 -1.95
CA PHE A 58 -0.75 -7.75 -2.31
C PHE A 58 -1.47 -9.07 -2.52
N TRP A 59 -1.17 -9.76 -3.61
CA TRP A 59 -1.82 -11.01 -3.93
C TRP A 59 -0.86 -12.18 -3.89
N GLY A 60 -1.37 -13.34 -3.51
CA GLY A 60 -0.65 -14.60 -3.60
C GLY A 60 0.59 -14.65 -2.74
N LYS A 61 1.71 -14.99 -3.33
CA LYS A 61 2.95 -15.14 -2.57
C LYS A 61 3.38 -13.85 -1.91
N GLN A 62 3.10 -12.72 -2.54
CA GLN A 62 3.45 -11.44 -1.92
C GLN A 62 2.61 -11.21 -0.67
N ALA A 63 1.37 -11.68 -0.65
CA ALA A 63 0.56 -11.57 0.55
C ALA A 63 1.19 -12.34 1.70
N ASP A 64 1.78 -13.51 1.41
CA ASP A 64 2.48 -14.27 2.44
C ASP A 64 3.70 -13.52 2.95
N VAL A 65 4.46 -12.89 2.06
CA VAL A 65 5.62 -12.12 2.48
C VAL A 65 5.20 -10.97 3.39
N VAL A 66 4.12 -10.29 3.02
CA VAL A 66 3.63 -9.18 3.82
C VAL A 66 3.19 -9.69 5.20
N ALA A 67 2.44 -10.80 5.21
CA ALA A 67 1.94 -11.33 6.47
C ALA A 67 3.07 -11.73 7.42
N ASN A 68 4.16 -12.26 6.87
CA ASN A 68 5.24 -12.80 7.70
C ASN A 68 6.30 -11.78 8.06
N TYR A 69 6.50 -10.77 7.24
CA TYR A 69 7.68 -9.91 7.41
C TYR A 69 7.40 -8.42 7.54
N VAL A 70 6.19 -7.97 7.25
CA VAL A 70 5.89 -6.54 7.27
C VAL A 70 5.16 -6.18 8.55
N SER A 71 5.65 -5.17 9.25
CA SER A 71 5.06 -4.69 10.49
C SER A 71 4.80 -3.21 10.42
N LYS A 72 3.91 -2.75 11.29
CA LYS A 72 3.62 -1.33 11.42
C LYS A 72 4.92 -0.56 11.63
N GLY A 73 5.05 0.55 10.95
CA GLY A 73 6.20 1.43 11.08
C GLY A 73 7.35 1.16 10.13
N GLU A 74 7.33 0.03 9.44
CA GLU A 74 8.43 -0.29 8.54
C GLU A 74 8.39 0.57 7.30
N LYS A 75 9.56 0.85 6.76
CA LYS A 75 9.68 1.65 5.55
C LYS A 75 9.79 0.72 4.35
N LEU A 76 8.94 0.95 3.38
CA LEU A 76 8.89 0.13 2.18
C LEU A 76 8.96 0.98 0.94
N ALA A 77 9.54 0.40 -0.11
CA ALA A 77 9.41 0.94 -1.46
C ALA A 77 8.57 -0.06 -2.24
N ILE A 78 7.60 0.43 -2.99
CA ILE A 78 6.77 -0.45 -3.78
C ILE A 78 6.60 0.09 -5.18
N GLU A 79 6.29 -0.81 -6.08
CA GLU A 79 5.92 -0.48 -7.43
C GLU A 79 4.69 -1.30 -7.79
N GLY A 80 3.70 -0.67 -8.40
CA GLY A 80 2.48 -1.36 -8.75
C GLY A 80 1.66 -0.55 -9.73
N LYS A 81 0.38 -0.85 -9.77
CA LYS A 81 -0.53 -0.13 -10.67
C LYS A 81 -1.72 0.37 -9.88
N LEU A 82 -2.29 1.48 -10.33
CA LEU A 82 -3.51 2.00 -9.74
C LEU A 82 -4.68 1.11 -10.14
N SER A 83 -5.55 0.87 -9.21
CA SER A 83 -6.75 0.08 -9.44
C SER A 83 -7.92 0.79 -8.79
N HIS A 84 -9.02 0.92 -9.53
CA HIS A 84 -10.24 1.51 -9.02
C HIS A 84 -11.32 0.45 -9.04
N ARG A 85 -12.06 0.36 -7.95
CA ARG A 85 -13.18 -0.56 -7.91
C ARG A 85 -14.28 0.04 -7.06
N ASP A 86 -15.46 -0.51 -7.18
CA ASP A 86 -16.55 -0.06 -6.34
C ASP A 86 -17.15 -1.25 -5.61
N TYR A 87 -17.92 -0.93 -4.59
CA TYR A 87 -18.65 -1.95 -3.86
C TYR A 87 -19.89 -1.29 -3.27
N THR A 88 -20.86 -2.12 -2.93
CA THR A 88 -22.10 -1.63 -2.35
C THR A 88 -22.12 -2.00 -0.87
N THR A 89 -22.41 -1.00 -0.04
CA THR A 89 -22.50 -1.24 1.40
C THR A 89 -23.81 -1.95 1.74
N LYS A 90 -23.94 -2.37 2.99
CA LYS A 90 -25.14 -3.03 3.44
C LYS A 90 -26.37 -2.15 3.33
N THR A 91 -26.17 -0.85 3.38
CA THR A 91 -27.29 0.10 3.29
C THR A 91 -27.61 0.48 1.86
N GLY A 92 -26.93 -0.13 0.89
CA GLY A 92 -27.20 0.12 -0.52
C GLY A 92 -26.43 1.25 -1.15
N GLU A 93 -25.52 1.86 -0.40
CA GLU A 93 -24.69 2.94 -0.93
C GLU A 93 -23.57 2.41 -1.77
N LYS A 94 -23.31 3.04 -2.89
CA LYS A 94 -22.19 2.68 -3.73
C LYS A 94 -20.94 3.42 -3.26
N ARG A 95 -19.86 2.71 -3.06
CA ARG A 95 -18.59 3.30 -2.62
C ARG A 95 -17.50 2.97 -3.61
N TYR A 96 -16.54 3.88 -3.73
CA TYR A 96 -15.43 3.71 -4.64
C TYR A 96 -14.15 3.68 -3.84
N ILE A 97 -13.22 2.84 -4.28
CA ILE A 97 -11.94 2.75 -3.61
C ILE A 97 -10.83 2.72 -4.66
N THR A 98 -9.76 3.46 -4.38
CA THR A 98 -8.58 3.50 -5.22
C THR A 98 -7.46 2.83 -4.45
N GLU A 99 -6.83 1.85 -5.08
CA GLU A 99 -5.78 1.05 -4.45
C GLU A 99 -4.59 0.96 -5.37
N VAL A 100 -3.45 0.57 -4.81
CA VAL A 100 -2.29 0.21 -5.61
C VAL A 100 -2.11 -1.28 -5.47
N VAL A 101 -2.21 -1.99 -6.60
CA VAL A 101 -1.93 -3.43 -6.62
C VAL A 101 -0.43 -3.57 -6.82
N VAL A 102 0.25 -4.11 -5.82
CA VAL A 102 1.71 -4.10 -5.77
C VAL A 102 2.29 -5.22 -6.60
N ASN A 103 3.27 -4.89 -7.44
CA ASN A 103 4.00 -5.87 -8.23
C ASN A 103 5.35 -6.20 -7.62
N GLU A 104 6.01 -5.20 -7.04
CA GLU A 104 7.33 -5.39 -6.46
C GLU A 104 7.45 -4.55 -5.20
N MET A 105 8.21 -5.04 -4.23
CA MET A 105 8.48 -4.26 -3.05
C MET A 105 9.87 -4.53 -2.52
N ALA A 106 10.39 -3.57 -1.75
CA ALA A 106 11.70 -3.69 -1.12
C ALA A 106 11.62 -3.09 0.28
N PHE A 107 12.33 -3.71 1.21
CA PHE A 107 12.42 -3.20 2.57
C PHE A 107 13.55 -2.19 2.64
N LEU A 108 13.27 -1.04 3.26
CA LEU A 108 14.24 0.05 3.30
C LEU A 108 14.71 0.42 4.70
N ASN A 109 14.31 -0.32 5.71
CA ASN A 109 14.71 -0.02 7.07
C ASN A 109 16.03 -0.64 7.47
N GLY A 110 16.83 -1.08 6.52
CA GLY A 110 18.03 -1.82 6.85
C GLY A 110 17.76 -3.19 7.38
N ARG A 111 16.51 -3.65 7.30
CA ARG A 111 16.13 -4.94 7.77
C ARG A 111 16.80 -6.00 6.89
N LYS A 112 17.42 -6.96 7.53
CA LYS A 112 17.98 -8.02 6.78
C LYS A 112 16.92 -8.93 6.33
N ALA A 113 17.13 -9.52 5.20
CA ALA A 113 16.17 -10.44 4.71
C ALA A 113 16.13 -11.55 5.69
N GLU A 114 15.18 -11.59 6.41
CA GLU A 114 15.08 -12.51 7.31
C GLU A 114 14.69 -13.58 6.76
N LYS A 115 15.05 -13.94 6.64
CA LYS A 115 14.63 -14.63 5.97
C LYS A 115 14.38 -15.63 6.43
#